data_b71237fc45f8865145b1b821d4e04c4b
#
_entry.id   b71237fc45f8865145b1b821d4e04c4b
#
_cell.length_a   1.000
_cell.length_b   1.000
_cell.length_c   1.000
_cell.angle_alpha   90.00
_cell.angle_beta   90.00
_cell.angle_gamma   90.00
#
_symmetry.space_group_name_H-M   'P 1'
#
loop_
_entity.id
_entity.type
_entity.pdbx_description
1 polymer ?
#
loop_
_entity_poly.entity_id
_entity_poly.type
_entity_poly.pdbx_seq_one_letter_code
_entity_poly.pdbx_strand_id
1 'polypeptide(L)'
;EGEGEDLVLDGVPFTFQNTPGTESPAEMNIWLPRQKALLMAENVVGTLHNLYTLRGAEVRDALGWSKYINQALHRFGRQAEVMFAVHNWPRWGNAEIVEVLEKQRDLYGFLHDQTSPLANQGVTIGQVHNRLRLPPSLDQEWYDRGYHGSVSHNARAVLNRYLGYYDGNPASLDPLSPEDSAGRYVE
;
A
#
# COMPACT_ATOMS: atom_id res chain seq x y z
N GLU A 1 6.37 5.92 -20.25
CA GLU A 1 6.86 5.57 -18.97
C GLU A 1 6.23 4.25 -18.57
N GLY A 2 6.97 3.14 -18.77
CA GLY A 2 6.91 1.91 -18.05
C GLY A 2 5.75 0.92 -18.22
N GLU A 3 5.18 0.71 -19.40
CA GLU A 3 4.63 -0.62 -19.71
C GLU A 3 5.82 -1.59 -19.67
N GLY A 4 5.80 -2.58 -18.77
CA GLY A 4 6.94 -3.44 -18.50
C GLY A 4 7.58 -4.08 -19.75
N GLU A 5 8.78 -4.62 -19.59
CA GLU A 5 9.53 -5.31 -20.63
C GLU A 5 9.20 -6.81 -20.68
N ASP A 6 9.28 -7.39 -21.86
CA ASP A 6 9.30 -8.82 -22.04
C ASP A 6 10.76 -9.29 -22.16
N LEU A 7 11.11 -10.36 -21.43
CA LEU A 7 12.44 -10.96 -21.44
C LEU A 7 12.35 -12.47 -21.54
N VAL A 8 13.28 -13.07 -22.26
CA VAL A 8 13.43 -14.54 -22.31
C VAL A 8 14.75 -14.90 -21.64
N LEU A 9 14.70 -15.64 -20.52
CA LEU A 9 15.86 -16.16 -19.79
C LEU A 9 15.81 -17.69 -19.87
N ASP A 10 16.85 -18.29 -20.39
CA ASP A 10 16.97 -19.77 -20.58
C ASP A 10 15.72 -20.39 -21.23
N GLY A 11 15.15 -19.71 -22.23
CA GLY A 11 13.95 -20.15 -22.93
C GLY A 11 12.63 -19.93 -22.17
N VAL A 12 12.66 -19.36 -20.97
CA VAL A 12 11.47 -19.01 -20.18
C VAL A 12 11.09 -17.54 -20.45
N PRO A 13 9.87 -17.25 -20.94
CA PRO A 13 9.40 -15.89 -21.10
C PRO A 13 8.95 -15.28 -19.76
N PHE A 14 9.31 -14.03 -19.56
CA PHE A 14 8.88 -13.18 -18.45
C PHE A 14 8.29 -11.88 -19.01
N THR A 15 7.20 -11.42 -18.45
CA THR A 15 6.64 -10.09 -18.67
C THR A 15 6.68 -9.31 -17.38
N PHE A 16 7.28 -8.13 -17.39
CA PHE A 16 7.40 -7.28 -16.22
C PHE A 16 6.35 -6.17 -16.26
N GLN A 17 5.88 -5.78 -15.10
CA GLN A 17 5.08 -4.57 -14.89
C GLN A 17 5.77 -3.72 -13.83
N ASN A 18 6.32 -2.59 -14.20
CA ASN A 18 6.88 -1.63 -13.25
C ASN A 18 5.78 -1.00 -12.41
N THR A 19 5.99 -0.93 -11.10
CA THR A 19 5.03 -0.38 -10.13
C THR A 19 5.72 0.61 -9.18
N PRO A 20 6.39 1.65 -9.73
CA PRO A 20 7.20 2.56 -8.94
C PRO A 20 6.39 3.30 -7.88
N GLY A 21 7.01 3.50 -6.71
CA GLY A 21 6.40 4.23 -5.60
C GLY A 21 5.33 3.44 -4.83
N THR A 22 5.23 2.13 -5.07
CA THR A 22 4.48 1.18 -4.24
C THR A 22 5.34 0.77 -3.05
N GLU A 23 5.67 -0.52 -2.89
CA GLU A 23 6.53 -0.94 -1.76
C GLU A 23 7.92 -0.30 -1.83
N SER A 24 8.48 -0.19 -3.02
CA SER A 24 9.76 0.46 -3.26
C SER A 24 9.71 1.42 -4.47
N PRO A 25 10.73 2.29 -4.62
CA PRO A 25 10.83 3.15 -5.81
C PRO A 25 10.93 2.38 -7.13
N ALA A 26 11.46 1.16 -7.11
CA ALA A 26 11.69 0.30 -8.28
C ALA A 26 10.94 -1.03 -8.18
N GLU A 27 9.80 -1.06 -7.53
CA GLU A 27 8.98 -2.28 -7.38
C GLU A 27 8.42 -2.74 -8.73
N MET A 28 8.23 -4.06 -8.88
CA MET A 28 7.68 -4.64 -10.10
C MET A 28 6.92 -5.94 -9.83
N ASN A 29 5.88 -6.17 -10.63
CA ASN A 29 5.21 -7.46 -10.74
C ASN A 29 5.79 -8.25 -11.91
N ILE A 30 5.76 -9.59 -11.82
CA ILE A 30 6.30 -10.48 -12.85
C ILE A 30 5.24 -11.51 -13.27
N TRP A 31 4.99 -11.59 -14.56
CA TRP A 31 4.13 -12.58 -15.16
C TRP A 31 4.93 -13.64 -15.91
N LEU A 32 4.65 -14.91 -15.64
CA LEU A 32 5.20 -16.08 -16.32
C LEU A 32 4.10 -16.72 -17.17
N PRO A 33 3.98 -16.39 -18.45
CA PRO A 33 2.80 -16.75 -19.26
C PRO A 33 2.64 -18.26 -19.48
N ARG A 34 3.74 -19.01 -19.60
CA ARG A 34 3.67 -20.48 -19.79
C ARG A 34 3.20 -21.20 -18.54
N GLN A 35 3.56 -20.70 -17.37
CA GLN A 35 3.20 -21.26 -16.07
C GLN A 35 1.86 -20.68 -15.56
N LYS A 36 1.32 -19.65 -16.23
CA LYS A 36 0.19 -18.85 -15.75
C LYS A 36 0.37 -18.41 -14.31
N ALA A 37 1.60 -18.01 -13.98
CA ALA A 37 2.02 -17.65 -12.64
C ALA A 37 2.26 -16.14 -12.55
N LEU A 38 1.67 -15.50 -11.54
CA LEU A 38 1.79 -14.08 -11.27
C LEU A 38 2.52 -13.86 -9.94
N LEU A 39 3.71 -13.27 -10.00
CA LEU A 39 4.43 -12.77 -8.83
C LEU A 39 4.04 -11.31 -8.60
N MET A 40 3.46 -11.03 -7.45
CA MET A 40 3.01 -9.68 -7.07
C MET A 40 4.00 -8.96 -6.14
N ALA A 41 5.23 -9.44 -6.05
CA ALA A 41 6.28 -8.89 -5.18
C ALA A 41 5.75 -8.55 -3.77
N GLU A 42 5.80 -7.30 -3.32
CA GLU A 42 5.12 -6.87 -2.10
C GLU A 42 3.83 -6.08 -2.36
N ASN A 43 3.41 -5.96 -3.63
CA ASN A 43 2.17 -5.24 -3.96
C ASN A 43 0.90 -5.95 -3.46
N VAL A 44 0.91 -7.29 -3.39
CA VAL A 44 -0.22 -8.08 -2.86
C VAL A 44 0.34 -9.26 -2.06
N VAL A 45 0.57 -9.05 -0.76
CA VAL A 45 1.19 -10.04 0.13
C VAL A 45 0.20 -10.86 0.96
N GLY A 46 -1.11 -10.66 0.78
CA GLY A 46 -2.13 -11.38 1.55
C GLY A 46 -2.36 -10.87 2.97
N THR A 47 -1.92 -9.64 3.23
CA THR A 47 -2.26 -8.80 4.39
C THR A 47 -2.14 -7.34 3.97
N LEU A 48 -2.73 -6.42 4.73
CA LEU A 48 -2.53 -4.99 4.50
C LEU A 48 -1.07 -4.62 4.75
N HIS A 49 -0.38 -4.16 3.70
CA HIS A 49 0.98 -3.67 3.82
C HIS A 49 1.01 -2.20 4.28
N ASN A 50 2.08 -1.78 4.95
CA ASN A 50 2.23 -0.39 5.35
C ASN A 50 2.55 0.52 4.14
N LEU A 51 2.02 1.74 4.19
CA LEU A 51 2.35 2.81 3.24
C LEU A 51 3.53 3.67 3.70
N TYR A 52 3.98 3.47 4.94
CA TYR A 52 5.17 4.10 5.50
C TYR A 52 5.84 3.14 6.47
N THR A 53 7.10 2.84 6.23
CA THR A 53 7.87 1.93 7.08
C THR A 53 8.51 2.68 8.25
N LEU A 54 8.49 2.07 9.46
CA LEU A 54 8.94 2.71 10.68
C LEU A 54 10.46 2.97 10.73
N ARG A 55 11.24 2.23 9.94
CA ARG A 55 12.69 2.50 9.82
C ARG A 55 13.01 3.80 9.07
N GLY A 56 12.01 4.41 8.45
CA GLY A 56 12.15 5.58 7.58
C GLY A 56 12.37 5.20 6.12
N ALA A 57 11.54 5.75 5.25
CA ALA A 57 11.63 5.69 3.80
C ALA A 57 10.71 6.75 3.20
N GLU A 58 10.77 6.92 1.88
CA GLU A 58 9.78 7.71 1.16
C GLU A 58 8.37 7.12 1.38
N VAL A 59 7.37 8.00 1.57
CA VAL A 59 5.99 7.58 1.76
C VAL A 59 5.45 7.01 0.46
N ARG A 60 4.90 5.81 0.51
CA ARG A 60 4.37 5.05 -0.63
C ARG A 60 3.06 5.64 -1.15
N ASP A 61 2.78 5.43 -2.43
CA ASP A 61 1.61 5.97 -3.12
C ASP A 61 0.43 4.99 -3.10
N ALA A 62 -0.53 5.21 -2.19
CA ALA A 62 -1.73 4.37 -2.10
C ALA A 62 -2.57 4.36 -3.39
N LEU A 63 -2.71 5.52 -4.05
CA LEU A 63 -3.45 5.63 -5.31
C LEU A 63 -2.72 4.92 -6.45
N GLY A 64 -1.40 5.14 -6.56
CA GLY A 64 -0.55 4.42 -7.51
C GLY A 64 -0.61 2.91 -7.28
N TRP A 65 -0.53 2.48 -6.03
CA TRP A 65 -0.61 1.07 -5.63
C TRP A 65 -1.92 0.42 -6.10
N SER A 66 -3.06 1.04 -5.81
CA SER A 66 -4.38 0.59 -6.29
C SER A 66 -4.44 0.49 -7.81
N LYS A 67 -3.93 1.50 -8.53
CA LYS A 67 -3.91 1.52 -10.00
C LYS A 67 -3.03 0.40 -10.58
N TYR A 68 -1.87 0.13 -9.99
CA TYR A 68 -0.99 -0.94 -10.47
C TYR A 68 -1.56 -2.34 -10.21
N ILE A 69 -2.23 -2.56 -9.08
CA ILE A 69 -2.97 -3.81 -8.85
C ILE A 69 -4.09 -3.96 -9.88
N ASN A 70 -4.84 -2.89 -10.18
CA ASN A 70 -5.86 -2.91 -11.22
C ASN A 70 -5.29 -3.24 -12.61
N GLN A 71 -4.15 -2.68 -12.95
CA GLN A 71 -3.46 -3.02 -14.21
C GLN A 71 -3.01 -4.49 -14.23
N ALA A 72 -2.43 -5.01 -13.13
CA ALA A 72 -2.04 -6.41 -13.02
C ALA A 72 -3.24 -7.35 -13.17
N LEU A 73 -4.37 -7.02 -12.54
CA LEU A 73 -5.63 -7.76 -12.66
C LEU A 73 -6.07 -7.87 -14.13
N HIS A 74 -6.07 -6.76 -14.85
CA HIS A 74 -6.51 -6.75 -16.25
C HIS A 74 -5.51 -7.37 -17.22
N ARG A 75 -4.22 -7.21 -17.01
CA ARG A 75 -3.18 -7.75 -17.88
C ARG A 75 -2.95 -9.23 -17.68
N PHE A 76 -2.92 -9.69 -16.44
CA PHE A 76 -2.44 -11.01 -16.04
C PHE A 76 -3.44 -11.78 -15.16
N GLY A 77 -4.08 -11.10 -14.21
CA GLY A 77 -4.86 -11.71 -13.14
C GLY A 77 -5.97 -12.65 -13.66
N ARG A 78 -6.62 -12.27 -14.73
CA ARG A 78 -7.70 -13.09 -15.35
C ARG A 78 -7.20 -14.37 -16.03
N GLN A 79 -5.89 -14.50 -16.23
CA GLN A 79 -5.25 -15.67 -16.83
C GLN A 79 -4.42 -16.46 -15.81
N ALA A 80 -4.17 -15.89 -14.64
CA ALA A 80 -3.34 -16.51 -13.61
C ALA A 80 -4.03 -17.75 -13.02
N GLU A 81 -3.29 -18.84 -12.86
CA GLU A 81 -3.69 -20.05 -12.17
C GLU A 81 -3.02 -20.18 -10.81
N VAL A 82 -1.89 -19.48 -10.64
CA VAL A 82 -1.21 -19.32 -9.36
C VAL A 82 -0.73 -17.87 -9.21
N MET A 83 -0.90 -17.32 -8.02
CA MET A 83 -0.34 -16.03 -7.61
C MET A 83 0.47 -16.21 -6.34
N PHE A 84 1.63 -15.55 -6.28
CA PHE A 84 2.48 -15.57 -5.11
C PHE A 84 3.18 -14.22 -4.91
N ALA A 85 3.67 -14.00 -3.72
CA ALA A 85 4.33 -12.78 -3.29
C ALA A 85 5.60 -13.16 -2.51
N VAL A 86 6.36 -12.16 -2.08
CA VAL A 86 7.57 -12.41 -1.28
C VAL A 86 7.25 -12.69 0.20
N HIS A 87 6.00 -12.52 0.60
CA HIS A 87 5.47 -12.89 1.92
C HIS A 87 4.22 -13.74 1.78
N ASN A 88 3.95 -14.57 2.79
CA ASN A 88 2.85 -15.53 2.85
C ASN A 88 2.97 -16.65 1.80
N TRP A 89 1.96 -17.46 1.67
CA TRP A 89 1.92 -18.62 0.79
C TRP A 89 1.24 -18.32 -0.56
N PRO A 90 1.52 -19.13 -1.59
CA PRO A 90 0.85 -19.00 -2.88
C PRO A 90 -0.66 -19.20 -2.82
N ARG A 91 -1.37 -18.56 -3.73
CA ARG A 91 -2.81 -18.75 -3.99
C ARG A 91 -3.02 -19.47 -5.29
N TRP A 92 -3.95 -20.39 -5.29
CA TRP A 92 -4.25 -21.25 -6.42
C TRP A 92 -5.71 -21.10 -6.84
N GLY A 93 -5.94 -21.07 -8.15
CA GLY A 93 -7.27 -20.93 -8.71
C GLY A 93 -7.61 -19.49 -9.10
N ASN A 94 -7.99 -19.32 -10.36
CA ASN A 94 -8.20 -18.00 -10.97
C ASN A 94 -9.25 -17.15 -10.23
N ALA A 95 -10.36 -17.77 -9.80
CA ALA A 95 -11.42 -17.03 -9.10
C ALA A 95 -10.94 -16.39 -7.80
N GLU A 96 -10.17 -17.14 -6.99
CA GLU A 96 -9.59 -16.61 -5.73
C GLU A 96 -8.55 -15.51 -6.01
N ILE A 97 -7.72 -15.72 -7.04
CA ILE A 97 -6.70 -14.72 -7.43
C ILE A 97 -7.36 -13.41 -7.84
N VAL A 98 -8.38 -13.47 -8.68
CA VAL A 98 -9.13 -12.29 -9.13
C VAL A 98 -9.76 -11.58 -7.94
N GLU A 99 -10.42 -12.31 -7.05
CA GLU A 99 -11.06 -11.75 -5.85
C GLU A 99 -10.04 -11.02 -4.95
N VAL A 100 -8.91 -11.65 -4.65
CA VAL A 100 -7.86 -11.03 -3.82
C VAL A 100 -7.29 -9.78 -4.48
N LEU A 101 -7.04 -9.80 -5.79
CA LEU A 101 -6.58 -8.62 -6.52
C LEU A 101 -7.60 -7.48 -6.48
N GLU A 102 -8.88 -7.79 -6.66
CA GLU A 102 -9.96 -6.80 -6.59
C GLU A 102 -10.04 -6.17 -5.19
N LYS A 103 -10.04 -6.98 -4.14
CA LYS A 103 -10.14 -6.50 -2.75
C LYS A 103 -8.92 -5.69 -2.32
N GLN A 104 -7.73 -6.15 -2.60
CA GLN A 104 -6.50 -5.41 -2.28
C GLN A 104 -6.40 -4.09 -3.07
N ARG A 105 -6.80 -4.07 -4.34
CA ARG A 105 -6.95 -2.84 -5.13
C ARG A 105 -7.89 -1.87 -4.44
N ASP A 106 -9.07 -2.34 -4.06
CA ASP A 106 -10.12 -1.53 -3.44
C ASP A 106 -9.70 -1.05 -2.05
N LEU A 107 -8.94 -1.84 -1.29
CA LEU A 107 -8.39 -1.46 0.00
C LEU A 107 -7.47 -0.24 -0.10
N TYR A 108 -6.47 -0.26 -0.99
CA TYR A 108 -5.57 0.88 -1.16
C TYR A 108 -6.27 2.09 -1.77
N GLY A 109 -7.18 1.87 -2.73
CA GLY A 109 -8.05 2.92 -3.27
C GLY A 109 -8.92 3.56 -2.19
N PHE A 110 -9.55 2.77 -1.34
CA PHE A 110 -10.35 3.24 -0.22
C PHE A 110 -9.53 4.08 0.77
N LEU A 111 -8.34 3.60 1.15
CA LEU A 111 -7.45 4.34 2.05
C LEU A 111 -7.12 5.73 1.52
N HIS A 112 -6.79 5.82 0.23
CA HIS A 112 -6.52 7.10 -0.42
C HIS A 112 -7.77 7.98 -0.49
N ASP A 113 -8.87 7.44 -1.05
CA ASP A 113 -10.06 8.21 -1.40
C ASP A 113 -10.86 8.66 -0.18
N GLN A 114 -10.78 7.93 0.94
CA GLN A 114 -11.43 8.35 2.19
C GLN A 114 -10.54 9.27 3.04
N THR A 115 -9.22 9.17 2.92
CA THR A 115 -8.31 10.04 3.67
C THR A 115 -8.22 11.44 3.05
N SER A 116 -8.19 11.55 1.74
CA SER A 116 -8.03 12.84 1.04
C SER A 116 -9.13 13.87 1.33
N PRO A 117 -10.44 13.51 1.34
CA PRO A 117 -11.49 14.43 1.74
C PRO A 117 -11.40 14.90 3.21
N LEU A 118 -10.92 14.02 4.11
CA LEU A 118 -10.72 14.40 5.51
C LEU A 118 -9.63 15.48 5.63
N ALA A 119 -8.56 15.36 4.86
CA ALA A 119 -7.52 16.41 4.78
C ALA A 119 -8.10 17.74 4.32
N ASN A 120 -8.94 17.74 3.27
CA ASN A 120 -9.62 18.94 2.77
C ASN A 120 -10.59 19.56 3.79
N GLN A 121 -11.06 18.80 4.75
CA GLN A 121 -11.90 19.27 5.88
C GLN A 121 -11.06 19.77 7.06
N GLY A 122 -9.74 19.82 6.94
CA GLY A 122 -8.83 20.27 8.00
C GLY A 122 -8.53 19.23 9.07
N VAL A 123 -8.84 17.95 8.83
CA VAL A 123 -8.44 16.85 9.73
C VAL A 123 -6.92 16.68 9.68
N THR A 124 -6.27 16.84 10.82
CA THR A 124 -4.81 16.78 10.92
C THR A 124 -4.29 15.33 10.93
N ILE A 125 -2.98 15.18 10.72
CA ILE A 125 -2.30 13.87 10.78
C ILE A 125 -2.46 13.20 12.15
N GLY A 126 -2.56 13.99 13.24
CA GLY A 126 -2.82 13.50 14.59
C GLY A 126 -4.26 13.01 14.83
N GLN A 127 -5.20 13.42 13.99
CA GLN A 127 -6.63 13.12 14.14
C GLN A 127 -7.13 12.04 13.18
N VAL A 128 -6.55 11.94 11.99
CA VAL A 128 -7.06 11.10 10.89
C VAL A 128 -7.13 9.61 11.24
N HIS A 129 -6.22 9.14 12.07
CA HIS A 129 -6.09 7.73 12.41
C HIS A 129 -7.34 7.11 13.06
N ASN A 130 -8.20 7.92 13.66
CA ASN A 130 -9.45 7.49 14.29
C ASN A 130 -10.70 7.74 13.43
N ARG A 131 -10.53 8.31 12.24
CA ARG A 131 -11.63 8.72 11.36
C ARG A 131 -11.99 7.69 10.30
N LEU A 132 -11.04 6.81 9.92
CA LEU A 132 -11.29 5.77 8.93
C LEU A 132 -11.80 4.48 9.57
N ARG A 133 -12.76 3.87 8.90
CA ARG A 133 -13.23 2.49 9.15
C ARG A 133 -13.42 1.83 7.80
N LEU A 134 -12.89 0.62 7.64
CA LEU A 134 -13.12 -0.17 6.45
C LEU A 134 -14.60 -0.56 6.34
N PRO A 135 -15.16 -0.59 5.14
CA PRO A 135 -16.48 -1.17 4.92
C PRO A 135 -16.42 -2.69 5.19
N PRO A 136 -17.54 -3.32 5.58
CA PRO A 136 -17.58 -4.77 5.86
C PRO A 136 -17.05 -5.64 4.72
N SER A 137 -17.21 -5.20 3.47
CA SER A 137 -16.72 -5.89 2.28
C SER A 137 -15.19 -5.98 2.16
N LEU A 138 -14.45 -5.15 2.92
CA LEU A 138 -12.99 -5.19 3.03
C LEU A 138 -12.55 -5.66 4.43
N ASP A 139 -13.23 -5.20 5.48
CA ASP A 139 -12.85 -5.48 6.88
C ASP A 139 -12.98 -6.97 7.26
N GLN A 140 -13.89 -7.69 6.58
CA GLN A 140 -14.12 -9.12 6.83
C GLN A 140 -13.12 -10.02 6.10
N GLU A 141 -12.41 -9.51 5.11
CA GLU A 141 -11.44 -10.29 4.34
C GLU A 141 -10.16 -10.49 5.17
N TRP A 142 -9.76 -11.74 5.36
CA TRP A 142 -8.59 -12.03 6.19
C TRP A 142 -7.28 -11.51 5.57
N TYR A 143 -7.19 -11.44 4.25
CA TYR A 143 -6.03 -10.92 3.52
C TYR A 143 -5.98 -9.38 3.48
N ASP A 144 -7.02 -8.68 3.91
CA ASP A 144 -7.05 -7.24 4.09
C ASP A 144 -6.71 -6.80 5.53
N ARG A 145 -6.53 -7.76 6.43
CA ARG A 145 -6.18 -7.49 7.83
C ARG A 145 -4.80 -6.88 7.98
N GLY A 146 -4.67 -6.02 8.97
CA GLY A 146 -3.40 -5.43 9.33
C GLY A 146 -2.45 -6.46 9.93
N TYR A 147 -1.23 -6.49 9.40
CA TYR A 147 -0.08 -7.22 9.94
C TYR A 147 1.19 -6.40 9.76
N HIS A 148 1.61 -6.16 8.50
CA HIS A 148 2.71 -5.25 8.16
C HIS A 148 2.29 -3.77 8.16
N GLY A 149 1.02 -3.47 8.34
CA GLY A 149 0.43 -2.14 8.39
C GLY A 149 -0.89 -2.18 9.12
N SER A 150 -1.54 -1.03 9.22
CA SER A 150 -2.90 -0.89 9.72
C SER A 150 -3.62 0.27 9.05
N VAL A 151 -4.94 0.25 9.03
CA VAL A 151 -5.76 1.36 8.51
C VAL A 151 -5.38 2.68 9.15
N SER A 152 -5.21 2.69 10.46
CA SER A 152 -4.82 3.86 11.27
C SER A 152 -3.45 4.42 10.85
N HIS A 153 -2.44 3.55 10.71
CA HIS A 153 -1.10 3.96 10.29
C HIS A 153 -1.09 4.44 8.84
N ASN A 154 -1.76 3.71 7.95
CA ASN A 154 -1.80 4.02 6.52
C ASN A 154 -2.58 5.30 6.23
N ALA A 155 -3.64 5.63 6.97
CA ALA A 155 -4.33 6.90 6.86
C ALA A 155 -3.38 8.07 7.15
N ARG A 156 -2.56 7.97 8.20
CA ARG A 156 -1.53 8.99 8.48
C ARG A 156 -0.46 9.05 7.39
N ALA A 157 -0.08 7.90 6.83
CA ALA A 157 0.87 7.86 5.73
C ALA A 157 0.34 8.56 4.48
N VAL A 158 -0.93 8.38 4.11
CA VAL A 158 -1.56 9.09 3.00
C VAL A 158 -1.52 10.61 3.24
N LEU A 159 -1.89 11.10 4.43
CA LEU A 159 -1.78 12.52 4.74
C LEU A 159 -0.34 13.02 4.64
N ASN A 160 0.61 12.28 5.23
CA ASN A 160 2.02 12.64 5.22
C ASN A 160 2.58 12.78 3.79
N ARG A 161 2.16 11.92 2.88
CA ARG A 161 2.57 12.01 1.47
C ARG A 161 2.19 13.34 0.82
N TYR A 162 1.00 13.88 1.13
CA TYR A 162 0.49 15.10 0.50
C TYR A 162 0.80 16.37 1.28
N LEU A 163 0.82 16.31 2.61
CA LEU A 163 0.92 17.47 3.49
C LEU A 163 2.21 17.53 4.31
N GLY A 164 3.02 16.46 4.31
CA GLY A 164 4.23 16.37 5.12
C GLY A 164 3.95 16.02 6.59
N TYR A 165 4.96 16.22 7.43
CA TYR A 165 4.95 15.78 8.83
C TYR A 165 4.23 16.73 9.79
N TYR A 166 4.02 17.98 9.40
CA TYR A 166 3.48 19.00 10.29
C TYR A 166 2.03 18.69 10.69
N ASP A 167 1.77 18.67 11.98
CA ASP A 167 0.51 18.25 12.57
C ASP A 167 -0.56 19.35 12.66
N GLY A 168 -0.23 20.59 12.21
CA GLY A 168 -1.11 21.75 12.30
C GLY A 168 -1.07 22.45 13.66
N ASN A 169 -0.23 22.01 14.62
CA ASN A 169 -0.06 22.65 15.91
C ASN A 169 1.19 23.53 15.90
N PRO A 170 1.07 24.86 16.09
CA PRO A 170 2.21 25.77 16.12
C PRO A 170 3.28 25.37 17.17
N ALA A 171 2.89 24.74 18.27
CA ALA A 171 3.83 24.30 19.30
C ALA A 171 4.74 23.14 18.84
N SER A 172 4.35 22.41 17.78
CA SER A 172 5.16 21.34 17.18
C SER A 172 6.13 21.84 16.11
N LEU A 173 6.06 23.12 15.73
CA LEU A 173 6.89 23.67 14.65
C LEU A 173 8.35 23.84 15.09
N ASP A 174 8.55 24.38 16.30
CA ASP A 174 9.86 24.59 16.93
C ASP A 174 9.77 24.22 18.43
N PRO A 175 9.67 22.92 18.76
CA PRO A 175 9.48 22.48 20.13
C PRO A 175 10.77 22.68 20.94
N LEU A 176 10.60 22.95 22.24
CA LEU A 176 11.70 22.91 23.19
C LEU A 176 12.38 21.53 23.23
N SER A 177 13.65 21.50 23.64
CA SER A 177 14.29 20.21 23.93
C SER A 177 13.49 19.41 24.98
N PRO A 178 13.57 18.09 25.01
CA PRO A 178 12.90 17.30 26.04
C PRO A 178 13.29 17.74 27.47
N GLU A 179 14.56 18.11 27.69
CA GLU A 179 15.08 18.58 28.95
C GLU A 179 14.44 19.92 29.36
N ASP A 180 14.45 20.90 28.46
CA ASP A 180 13.87 22.24 28.75
C ASP A 180 12.34 22.15 28.92
N SER A 181 11.70 21.30 28.16
CA SER A 181 10.26 21.03 28.28
C SER A 181 9.92 20.42 29.63
N ALA A 182 10.68 19.37 30.04
CA ALA A 182 10.48 18.72 31.33
C ALA A 182 10.66 19.68 32.50
N GLY A 183 11.70 20.55 32.46
CA GLY A 183 11.91 21.60 33.48
C GLY A 183 10.66 22.44 33.68
N ARG A 184 10.03 22.91 32.61
CA ARG A 184 8.83 23.78 32.67
C ARG A 184 7.58 23.09 33.16
N TYR A 185 7.49 21.76 33.05
CA TYR A 185 6.37 21.00 33.59
C TYR A 185 6.46 20.75 35.10
N VAL A 186 7.64 20.92 35.70
CA VAL A 186 7.88 20.67 37.13
C VAL A 186 7.87 21.96 37.97
N GLU A 187 8.00 23.12 37.35
CA GLU A 187 7.83 24.45 37.96
C GLU A 187 6.34 24.79 38.13
#